data_237715f216ccdf282ded8858f4c98ade
#
_entry.id   237715f216ccdf282ded8858f4c98ade
#
_cell.length_a   1.000
_cell.length_b   1.000
_cell.length_c   1.000
_cell.angle_alpha   90.00
_cell.angle_beta   90.00
_cell.angle_gamma   90.00
#
_symmetry.space_group_name_H-M   'P 1'
#
loop_
_entity.id
_entity.type
_entity.pdbx_description
1 polymer ?
#
loop_
_entity_poly.entity_id
_entity_poly.type
_entity_poly.pdbx_seq_one_letter_code
_entity_poly.pdbx_strand_id
1 'polypeptide(L)'
;ASDWSSDVCSSDLAKHGRFGLVVEAKGDTYVDAHHTVEDVGLALGQALVKALGDKAGIERYGDAWVPMDEALTQVVIDLSGRPYLVFQGEWSTPVLGGNFETELVEDFFQALAMSAAMNLHVRNLYGRNTHHIIESMFKATGRALRKAVTINPDIQGVNSTKGVI
;
A
#
# COMPACT_ATOMS: atom_id res chain seq x y z
N ALA A 1 23.67 2.71 -7.31
CA ALA A 1 23.20 1.44 -6.78
C ALA A 1 21.71 1.60 -6.51
N SER A 2 20.86 0.91 -7.28
CA SER A 2 19.44 0.87 -6.99
C SER A 2 19.25 0.18 -5.65
N ASP A 3 18.59 0.85 -4.72
CA ASP A 3 18.22 0.25 -3.45
C ASP A 3 17.14 -0.80 -3.75
N TRP A 4 17.53 -2.06 -3.68
CA TRP A 4 16.73 -3.21 -4.06
C TRP A 4 15.37 -3.26 -3.35
N SER A 5 15.28 -2.79 -2.12
CA SER A 5 14.07 -2.85 -1.30
C SER A 5 12.99 -1.86 -1.75
N SER A 6 13.36 -0.65 -2.13
CA SER A 6 12.40 0.36 -2.62
C SER A 6 11.90 0.01 -4.02
N ASP A 7 12.75 -0.56 -4.88
CA ASP A 7 12.38 -0.96 -6.24
C ASP A 7 11.39 -2.14 -6.25
N VAL A 8 11.56 -3.13 -5.38
CA VAL A 8 10.65 -4.30 -5.30
C VAL A 8 9.27 -3.87 -4.80
N CYS A 9 9.20 -3.13 -3.69
CA CYS A 9 7.93 -2.74 -3.08
C CYS A 9 7.09 -1.83 -4.00
N SER A 10 7.69 -0.81 -4.61
CA SER A 10 6.99 0.08 -5.53
C SER A 10 6.63 -0.61 -6.85
N SER A 11 7.49 -1.47 -7.37
CA SER A 11 7.23 -2.22 -8.59
C SER A 11 6.11 -3.24 -8.41
N ASP A 12 6.05 -3.94 -7.28
CA ASP A 12 4.97 -4.88 -6.97
C ASP A 12 3.64 -4.17 -6.80
N LEU A 13 3.62 -3.06 -6.07
CA LEU A 13 2.42 -2.24 -5.91
C LEU A 13 1.87 -1.80 -7.28
N ALA A 14 2.71 -1.24 -8.14
CA ALA A 14 2.33 -0.78 -9.48
C ALA A 14 1.92 -1.92 -10.41
N LYS A 15 2.73 -2.99 -10.46
CA LYS A 15 2.50 -4.15 -11.33
C LYS A 15 1.18 -4.85 -11.02
N HIS A 16 0.94 -5.13 -9.74
CA HIS A 16 -0.26 -5.83 -9.29
C HIS A 16 -1.48 -4.93 -9.20
N GLY A 17 -1.29 -3.64 -8.98
CA GLY A 17 -2.30 -2.60 -9.09
C GLY A 17 -2.69 -2.27 -10.53
N ARG A 18 -1.83 -2.60 -11.51
CA ARG A 18 -1.98 -2.26 -12.94
C ARG A 18 -2.16 -0.76 -13.17
N PHE A 19 -1.38 0.05 -12.50
CA PHE A 19 -1.27 1.48 -12.75
C PHE A 19 0.18 1.88 -13.00
N GLY A 20 0.38 2.96 -13.72
CA GLY A 20 1.71 3.54 -13.92
C GLY A 20 2.16 4.21 -12.63
N LEU A 21 3.36 3.87 -12.18
CA LEU A 21 3.98 4.49 -11.02
C LEU A 21 5.45 4.76 -11.35
N VAL A 22 5.88 6.00 -11.13
CA VAL A 22 7.28 6.40 -11.15
C VAL A 22 7.57 7.00 -9.79
N VAL A 23 8.54 6.44 -9.10
CA VAL A 23 9.00 6.93 -7.79
C VAL A 23 10.45 7.36 -7.95
N GLU A 24 10.70 8.63 -7.68
CA GLU A 24 12.06 9.17 -7.58
C GLU A 24 12.22 9.74 -6.17
N ALA A 25 13.02 9.11 -5.35
CA ALA A 25 13.30 9.54 -4.00
C ALA A 25 14.80 9.78 -3.81
N LYS A 26 15.13 10.88 -3.17
CA LYS A 26 16.50 11.20 -2.78
C LYS A 26 16.47 11.68 -1.34
N GLY A 27 17.00 10.87 -0.44
CA GLY A 27 17.06 11.18 0.98
C GLY A 27 18.44 10.91 1.56
N ASP A 28 18.57 11.18 2.85
CA ASP A 28 19.78 10.99 3.66
C ASP A 28 19.88 9.55 4.20
N THR A 29 19.63 8.57 3.32
CA THR A 29 19.62 7.13 3.63
C THR A 29 20.95 6.61 4.24
N TYR A 30 21.97 7.45 4.29
CA TYR A 30 23.22 7.16 4.99
C TYR A 30 23.09 7.36 6.53
N VAL A 31 22.04 8.04 6.99
CA VAL A 31 21.69 8.17 8.42
C VAL A 31 20.73 7.03 8.78
N ASP A 32 19.55 7.04 8.18
CA ASP A 32 18.56 5.95 8.17
C ASP A 32 17.61 6.14 6.97
N ALA A 33 16.76 5.18 6.71
CA ALA A 33 15.81 5.24 5.61
C ALA A 33 14.40 5.71 6.04
N HIS A 34 14.17 5.95 7.33
CA HIS A 34 12.84 6.20 7.90
C HIS A 34 12.12 7.36 7.20
N HIS A 35 12.73 8.57 7.22
CA HIS A 35 12.11 9.75 6.60
C HIS A 35 11.85 9.55 5.11
N THR A 36 12.76 8.89 4.39
CA THR A 36 12.60 8.66 2.95
C THR A 36 11.44 7.71 2.66
N VAL A 37 11.30 6.65 3.44
CA VAL A 37 10.21 5.66 3.30
C VAL A 37 8.87 6.30 3.64
N GLU A 38 8.79 7.05 4.72
CA GLU A 38 7.60 7.80 5.12
C GLU A 38 7.19 8.82 4.05
N ASP A 39 8.12 9.64 3.56
CA ASP A 39 7.87 10.63 2.52
C ASP A 39 7.35 10.01 1.21
N VAL A 40 7.88 8.85 0.82
CA VAL A 40 7.35 8.09 -0.34
C VAL A 40 5.92 7.64 -0.09
N GLY A 41 5.60 7.13 1.10
CA GLY A 41 4.24 6.77 1.50
C GLY A 41 3.27 7.95 1.44
N LEU A 42 3.68 9.10 2.00
CA LEU A 42 2.91 10.35 1.98
C LEU A 42 2.67 10.84 0.55
N ALA A 43 3.72 10.91 -0.26
CA ALA A 43 3.63 11.37 -1.65
C ALA A 43 2.73 10.47 -2.49
N LEU A 44 2.84 9.16 -2.31
CA LEU A 44 2.00 8.18 -3.02
C LEU A 44 0.51 8.34 -2.64
N GLY A 45 0.21 8.50 -1.35
CA GLY A 45 -1.16 8.73 -0.89
C GLY A 45 -1.76 10.02 -1.43
N GLN A 46 -0.99 11.12 -1.44
CA GLN A 46 -1.41 12.40 -2.03
C GLN A 46 -1.66 12.26 -3.55
N ALA A 47 -0.78 11.54 -4.25
CA ALA A 47 -0.95 11.28 -5.69
C ALA A 47 -2.22 10.48 -5.96
N LEU A 48 -2.53 9.48 -5.12
CA LEU A 48 -3.74 8.68 -5.22
C LEU A 48 -5.00 9.56 -5.02
N VAL A 49 -5.04 10.39 -3.99
CA VAL A 49 -6.17 11.33 -3.76
C VAL A 49 -6.37 12.25 -4.96
N LYS A 50 -5.29 12.79 -5.49
CA LYS A 50 -5.32 13.68 -6.66
C LYS A 50 -5.82 12.97 -7.92
N ALA A 51 -5.43 11.72 -8.11
CA ALA A 51 -5.86 10.91 -9.25
C ALA A 51 -7.34 10.50 -9.17
N LEU A 52 -7.85 10.25 -7.95
CA LEU A 52 -9.23 9.84 -7.72
C LEU A 52 -10.25 10.99 -7.83
N GLY A 53 -9.81 12.22 -7.65
CA GLY A 53 -10.70 13.38 -7.71
C GLY A 53 -11.85 13.28 -6.70
N ASP A 54 -13.08 13.38 -7.19
CA ASP A 54 -14.31 13.31 -6.39
C ASP A 54 -14.74 11.89 -6.01
N LYS A 55 -14.01 10.87 -6.47
CA LYS A 55 -14.29 9.44 -6.23
C LYS A 55 -15.66 8.97 -6.77
N ALA A 56 -16.22 9.67 -7.74
CA ALA A 56 -17.49 9.27 -8.35
C ALA A 56 -17.33 8.01 -9.21
N GLY A 57 -18.32 7.11 -9.12
CA GLY A 57 -18.40 5.89 -9.93
C GLY A 57 -17.40 4.79 -9.60
N ILE A 58 -16.54 4.93 -8.58
CA ILE A 58 -15.62 3.87 -8.18
C ILE A 58 -16.27 2.85 -7.25
N GLU A 59 -15.72 1.64 -7.20
CA GLU A 59 -16.14 0.58 -6.25
C GLU A 59 -15.95 1.01 -4.79
N ARG A 60 -14.99 1.85 -4.49
CA ARG A 60 -14.62 2.34 -3.17
C ARG A 60 -13.98 1.29 -2.27
N TYR A 61 -14.52 0.08 -2.25
CA TYR A 61 -14.00 -1.03 -1.45
C TYR A 61 -13.19 -1.98 -2.31
N GLY A 62 -12.08 -2.45 -1.78
CA GLY A 62 -11.25 -3.45 -2.42
C GLY A 62 -10.62 -4.39 -1.41
N ASP A 63 -10.51 -5.64 -1.80
CA ASP A 63 -9.84 -6.66 -1.00
C ASP A 63 -9.00 -7.56 -1.88
N ALA A 64 -7.95 -8.13 -1.32
CA ALA A 64 -7.15 -9.14 -1.99
C ALA A 64 -6.52 -10.10 -0.98
N TRP A 65 -6.43 -11.35 -1.39
CA TRP A 65 -5.68 -12.41 -0.72
C TRP A 65 -4.57 -12.83 -1.66
N VAL A 66 -3.33 -12.69 -1.23
CA VAL A 66 -2.18 -12.97 -2.10
C VAL A 66 -1.21 -13.92 -1.40
N PRO A 67 -1.00 -15.11 -1.95
CA PRO A 67 0.07 -16.00 -1.50
C PRO A 67 1.40 -15.59 -2.13
N MET A 68 2.47 -15.80 -1.40
CA MET A 68 3.83 -15.82 -1.90
C MET A 68 4.55 -17.00 -1.27
N ASP A 69 4.70 -18.07 -2.04
CA ASP A 69 5.14 -19.39 -1.58
C ASP A 69 4.40 -19.83 -0.29
N GLU A 70 5.08 -19.85 0.84
CA GLU A 70 4.52 -20.26 2.14
C GLU A 70 3.86 -19.12 2.93
N ALA A 71 3.92 -17.88 2.42
CA ALA A 71 3.28 -16.73 3.06
C ALA A 71 1.90 -16.44 2.45
N LEU A 72 0.99 -15.96 3.27
CA LEU A 72 -0.33 -15.48 2.82
C LEU A 72 -0.68 -14.18 3.50
N THR A 73 -1.03 -13.18 2.69
CA THR A 73 -1.47 -11.86 3.16
C THR A 73 -2.87 -11.52 2.66
N GLN A 74 -3.65 -10.92 3.54
CA GLN A 74 -4.94 -10.29 3.24
C GLN A 74 -4.80 -8.78 3.35
N VAL A 75 -5.33 -8.05 2.36
CA VAL A 75 -5.50 -6.59 2.41
C VAL A 75 -6.94 -6.22 2.13
N VAL A 76 -7.47 -5.26 2.90
CA VAL A 76 -8.80 -4.68 2.69
C VAL A 76 -8.70 -3.16 2.73
N ILE A 77 -9.34 -2.49 1.78
CA ILE A 77 -9.32 -1.03 1.60
C ILE A 77 -10.74 -0.48 1.57
N ASP A 78 -10.95 0.65 2.25
CA ASP A 78 -12.10 1.55 2.06
C ASP A 78 -11.58 2.98 1.79
N LEU A 79 -11.82 3.50 0.58
CA LEU A 79 -11.46 4.86 0.18
C LEU A 79 -12.42 5.90 0.78
N SER A 80 -12.63 5.83 2.08
CA SER A 80 -13.71 6.49 2.84
C SER A 80 -13.50 7.97 3.12
N GLY A 81 -12.35 8.55 2.81
CA GLY A 81 -12.00 9.91 3.23
C GLY A 81 -11.60 10.01 4.72
N ARG A 82 -11.57 8.90 5.46
CA ARG A 82 -11.18 8.83 6.88
C ARG A 82 -9.98 7.90 7.02
N PRO A 83 -8.81 8.44 7.37
CA PRO A 83 -7.60 7.63 7.48
C PRO A 83 -7.63 6.69 8.69
N TYR A 84 -7.27 5.43 8.47
CA TYR A 84 -7.02 4.47 9.53
C TYR A 84 -6.18 3.31 9.02
N LEU A 85 -5.14 2.93 9.75
CA LEU A 85 -4.37 1.72 9.47
C LEU A 85 -4.66 0.65 10.53
N VAL A 86 -4.88 -0.58 10.09
CA VAL A 86 -4.71 -1.80 10.90
C VAL A 86 -3.59 -2.60 10.27
N PHE A 87 -2.49 -2.74 10.98
CA PHE A 87 -1.35 -3.50 10.51
C PHE A 87 -1.10 -4.71 11.42
N GLN A 88 -1.00 -5.90 10.82
CA GLN A 88 -0.68 -7.15 11.50
C GLN A 88 0.33 -7.91 10.65
N GLY A 89 1.59 -7.70 10.93
CA GLY A 89 2.71 -8.40 10.32
C GLY A 89 3.73 -8.74 11.40
N GLU A 90 4.16 -9.99 11.42
CA GLU A 90 5.23 -10.46 12.31
C GLU A 90 6.31 -11.13 11.45
N TRP A 91 7.54 -10.80 11.70
CA TRP A 91 8.70 -11.38 11.05
C TRP A 91 9.90 -11.46 11.99
N SER A 92 10.77 -12.40 11.68
CA SER A 92 11.93 -12.68 12.54
C SER A 92 13.20 -11.90 12.13
N THR A 93 13.22 -11.34 10.93
CA THR A 93 14.41 -10.69 10.38
C THR A 93 14.25 -9.18 10.45
N PRO A 94 15.07 -8.46 11.22
CA PRO A 94 14.95 -7.00 11.39
C PRO A 94 15.41 -6.22 10.17
N VAL A 95 16.26 -6.80 9.30
CA VAL A 95 16.82 -6.13 8.12
C VAL A 95 16.75 -7.05 6.91
N LEU A 96 16.32 -6.52 5.77
CA LEU A 96 16.32 -7.19 4.47
C LEU A 96 17.27 -6.50 3.49
N GLY A 97 17.86 -7.31 2.58
CA GLY A 97 18.56 -6.81 1.39
C GLY A 97 19.71 -5.85 1.66
N GLY A 98 20.38 -5.99 2.80
CA GLY A 98 21.55 -5.21 3.18
C GLY A 98 21.26 -4.09 4.19
N ASN A 99 20.28 -3.20 3.95
CA ASN A 99 20.06 -2.03 4.82
C ASN A 99 18.58 -1.69 5.06
N PHE A 100 17.63 -2.43 4.53
CA PHE A 100 16.23 -2.12 4.71
C PHE A 100 15.72 -2.67 6.04
N GLU A 101 15.44 -1.79 6.98
CA GLU A 101 14.86 -2.13 8.28
C GLU A 101 13.39 -2.51 8.07
N THR A 102 13.02 -3.69 8.53
CA THR A 102 11.68 -4.25 8.24
C THR A 102 10.56 -3.54 9.00
N GLU A 103 10.86 -2.81 10.07
CA GLU A 103 9.91 -1.95 10.78
C GLU A 103 9.37 -0.81 9.91
N LEU A 104 10.16 -0.33 8.94
CA LEU A 104 9.75 0.72 8.00
C LEU A 104 8.57 0.32 7.09
N VAL A 105 8.24 -0.96 7.03
CA VAL A 105 7.07 -1.44 6.27
C VAL A 105 5.78 -0.90 6.88
N GLU A 106 5.65 -0.94 8.21
CA GLU A 106 4.48 -0.39 8.88
C GLU A 106 4.41 1.13 8.71
N ASP A 107 5.55 1.84 8.84
CA ASP A 107 5.63 3.29 8.65
C ASP A 107 5.20 3.71 7.25
N PHE A 108 5.63 2.96 6.22
CA PHE A 108 5.16 3.18 4.85
C PHE A 108 3.65 3.06 4.73
N PHE A 109 3.05 1.98 5.24
CA PHE A 109 1.61 1.77 5.16
C PHE A 109 0.83 2.79 5.99
N GLN A 110 1.39 3.23 7.13
CA GLN A 110 0.83 4.29 7.95
C GLN A 110 0.78 5.61 7.17
N ALA A 111 1.90 6.03 6.59
CA ALA A 111 2.00 7.24 5.79
C ALA A 111 1.03 7.21 4.58
N LEU A 112 1.00 6.08 3.88
CA LEU A 112 0.09 5.86 2.76
C LEU A 112 -1.38 5.96 3.18
N ALA A 113 -1.80 5.27 4.23
CA ALA A 113 -3.18 5.27 4.70
C ALA A 113 -3.64 6.67 5.14
N MET A 114 -2.75 7.38 5.88
CA MET A 114 -3.04 8.74 6.37
C MET A 114 -3.19 9.71 5.21
N SER A 115 -2.23 9.77 4.29
CA SER A 115 -2.24 10.75 3.20
C SER A 115 -3.23 10.44 2.09
N ALA A 116 -3.56 9.16 1.86
CA ALA A 116 -4.64 8.76 0.96
C ALA A 116 -6.04 8.90 1.56
N ALA A 117 -6.14 9.24 2.83
CA ALA A 117 -7.41 9.32 3.58
C ALA A 117 -8.27 8.06 3.40
N MET A 118 -7.65 6.87 3.60
CA MET A 118 -8.33 5.59 3.45
C MET A 118 -8.22 4.74 4.70
N ASN A 119 -9.19 3.85 4.91
CA ASN A 119 -8.99 2.74 5.82
C ASN A 119 -8.19 1.66 5.09
N LEU A 120 -7.10 1.24 5.68
CA LEU A 120 -6.21 0.22 5.14
C LEU A 120 -5.98 -0.85 6.20
N HIS A 121 -6.38 -2.07 5.91
CA HIS A 121 -6.11 -3.23 6.76
C HIS A 121 -5.15 -4.14 6.04
N VAL A 122 -3.96 -4.34 6.59
CA VAL A 122 -2.92 -5.23 6.08
C VAL A 122 -2.67 -6.32 7.11
N ARG A 123 -2.93 -7.57 6.76
CA ARG A 123 -2.78 -8.70 7.66
C ARG A 123 -1.98 -9.81 7.01
N ASN A 124 -0.82 -10.12 7.52
CA ASN A 124 -0.17 -11.39 7.24
C ASN A 124 -0.82 -12.47 8.09
N LEU A 125 -1.31 -13.52 7.45
CA LEU A 125 -1.99 -14.62 8.13
C LEU A 125 -1.00 -15.69 8.61
N TYR A 126 0.00 -15.93 7.79
CA TYR A 126 1.11 -16.82 8.08
C TYR A 126 2.23 -16.63 7.05
N GLY A 127 3.42 -17.08 7.41
CA GLY A 127 4.63 -17.04 6.59
C GLY A 127 5.86 -17.26 7.48
N ARG A 128 6.99 -17.59 6.87
CA ARG A 128 8.26 -17.78 7.57
C ARG A 128 9.36 -16.88 7.03
N ASN A 129 9.35 -16.67 5.71
CA ASN A 129 10.33 -15.83 5.05
C ASN A 129 9.86 -14.37 5.06
N THR A 130 10.58 -13.49 5.75
CA THR A 130 10.25 -12.07 5.88
C THR A 130 10.07 -11.37 4.54
N HIS A 131 10.91 -11.70 3.54
CA HIS A 131 10.78 -11.17 2.19
C HIS A 131 9.45 -11.58 1.54
N HIS A 132 9.08 -12.87 1.61
CA HIS A 132 7.81 -13.35 1.05
C HIS A 132 6.59 -12.70 1.74
N ILE A 133 6.67 -12.51 3.06
CA ILE A 133 5.62 -11.81 3.82
C ILE A 133 5.45 -10.39 3.29
N ILE A 134 6.52 -9.60 3.28
CA ILE A 134 6.49 -8.19 2.89
C ILE A 134 6.08 -8.05 1.41
N GLU A 135 6.67 -8.82 0.52
CA GLU A 135 6.31 -8.79 -0.91
C GLU A 135 4.83 -9.12 -1.13
N SER A 136 4.28 -10.11 -0.41
CA SER A 136 2.86 -10.45 -0.47
C SER A 136 1.96 -9.30 0.00
N MET A 137 2.39 -8.49 0.98
CA MET A 137 1.67 -7.30 1.45
C MET A 137 1.56 -6.23 0.34
N PHE A 138 2.66 -5.93 -0.34
CA PHE A 138 2.63 -4.95 -1.43
C PHE A 138 1.82 -5.43 -2.63
N LYS A 139 1.94 -6.69 -3.02
CA LYS A 139 1.13 -7.31 -4.07
C LYS A 139 -0.37 -7.28 -3.74
N ALA A 140 -0.72 -7.63 -2.49
CA ALA A 140 -2.11 -7.62 -2.04
C ALA A 140 -2.68 -6.20 -2.02
N THR A 141 -1.89 -5.21 -1.57
CA THR A 141 -2.28 -3.80 -1.55
C THR A 141 -2.53 -3.28 -2.97
N GLY A 142 -1.64 -3.56 -3.92
CA GLY A 142 -1.84 -3.18 -5.32
C GLY A 142 -3.13 -3.77 -5.89
N ARG A 143 -3.40 -5.05 -5.64
CA ARG A 143 -4.63 -5.72 -6.11
C ARG A 143 -5.90 -5.17 -5.45
N ALA A 144 -5.85 -4.91 -4.14
CA ALA A 144 -6.98 -4.33 -3.40
C ALA A 144 -7.28 -2.89 -3.88
N LEU A 145 -6.23 -2.07 -4.06
CA LEU A 145 -6.36 -0.73 -4.63
C LEU A 145 -6.99 -0.77 -6.02
N ARG A 146 -6.50 -1.64 -6.91
CA ARG A 146 -7.08 -1.79 -8.24
C ARG A 146 -8.59 -2.06 -8.18
N LYS A 147 -9.02 -2.95 -7.31
CA LYS A 147 -10.44 -3.27 -7.14
C LYS A 147 -11.20 -2.04 -6.63
N ALA A 148 -10.67 -1.36 -5.60
CA ALA A 148 -11.31 -0.20 -5.01
C ALA A 148 -11.51 0.99 -5.97
N VAL A 149 -10.55 1.19 -6.90
CA VAL A 149 -10.59 2.29 -7.89
C VAL A 149 -11.28 1.94 -9.20
N THR A 150 -11.74 0.69 -9.35
CA THR A 150 -12.45 0.26 -10.57
C THR A 150 -13.73 1.07 -10.73
N ILE A 151 -13.93 1.64 -11.91
CA ILE A 151 -15.19 2.30 -12.27
C ILE A 151 -16.26 1.23 -12.47
N ASN A 152 -17.37 1.39 -11.76
CA ASN A 152 -18.56 0.55 -11.91
C ASN A 152 -19.69 1.39 -12.51
N PRO A 153 -20.20 1.04 -13.70
CA PRO A 153 -21.26 1.80 -14.38
C PRO A 153 -22.59 1.82 -13.62
N ASP A 154 -22.79 0.88 -12.69
CA ASP A 154 -24.01 0.82 -11.88
C ASP A 154 -23.97 1.79 -10.69
N ILE A 155 -22.79 2.38 -10.38
CA ILE A 155 -22.61 3.36 -9.31
C ILE A 155 -22.76 4.77 -9.87
N GLN A 156 -23.84 5.46 -9.51
CA GLN A 156 -24.04 6.85 -9.86
C GLN A 156 -23.55 7.77 -8.72
N GLY A 157 -22.61 8.66 -9.05
CA GLY A 157 -22.01 9.56 -8.06
C GLY A 157 -21.08 8.82 -7.10
N VAL A 158 -21.01 9.23 -5.87
CA VAL A 158 -20.13 8.68 -4.83
C VAL A 158 -20.78 7.47 -4.16
N ASN A 159 -20.06 6.35 -4.05
CA ASN A 159 -20.55 5.14 -3.39
C ASN A 159 -20.66 5.32 -1.87
N SER A 160 -21.63 6.13 -1.45
CA SER A 160 -21.90 6.46 -0.05
C SER A 160 -23.37 6.84 0.14
N THR A 161 -24.00 6.29 1.17
CA THR A 161 -25.39 6.68 1.55
C THR A 161 -25.50 8.13 2.01
N LYS A 162 -24.37 8.78 2.33
CA LYS A 162 -24.28 10.19 2.72
C LYS A 162 -24.04 11.12 1.52
N GLY A 163 -23.77 10.58 0.33
CA GLY A 163 -23.44 11.34 -0.87
C GLY A 163 -22.06 12.01 -0.88
N VAL A 164 -21.23 11.74 0.12
CA VAL A 164 -19.85 12.26 0.26
C VAL A 164 -18.93 11.22 0.88
N ILE A 165 -17.63 11.27 0.49
CA ILE A 165 -16.50 10.50 1.09
C ILE A 165 -15.21 11.30 1.01
#